data_08cfa29d63e800ada8dac9906a395a7e
#
_entry.id   08cfa29d63e800ada8dac9906a395a7e
#
_cell.length_a   1.000
_cell.length_b   1.000
_cell.length_c   1.000
_cell.angle_alpha   90.00
_cell.angle_beta   90.00
_cell.angle_gamma   90.00
#
_symmetry.space_group_name_H-M   'P 1'
#
loop_
_entity.id
_entity.type
_entity.pdbx_description
1 polymer ?
#
loop_
_entity_poly.entity_id
_entity_poly.type
_entity_poly.pdbx_seq_one_letter_code
_entity_poly.pdbx_strand_id
1 'polypeptide(L)'
;MSTNRQSVEVAWFAALCDDDYEFLGVADEELQSSWLHCSDIVRRAELNGFDNVLLPSGYSLGIDATAFSAAIATLTNEIKLLLAVRLGELVVPQLARQIATLQQIANSRLVVNAISSEMPGEQLSSESRYRRTTEYLFALGELLEGRAVNLEGEFLQLHIDPPRIAGQGFGCPPIYFGGLSEAARDCAAASADVYLMWPDTTAKIASVVLDLTQRAQRYGRPMSFGWRSHVIVRETEREAREAARRLLSRLDPVTGDAIRAKSLDSTSTGVNRQSELRSSSDDEGYIEQNLWTGVGRARSGAGIAIVGDPDQVLAKINELIDAGVSAFILSGYPHLKECDLFAKYVLPKINHGPLSLAHTAATLD
;
A
#
# COMPACT_ATOMS: atom_id res chain seq x y z
N MET A 1 5.38 -32.40 -2.93
CA MET A 1 3.98 -32.32 -3.43
C MET A 1 3.70 -30.84 -3.61
N SER A 2 3.61 -30.35 -4.86
CA SER A 2 3.21 -28.97 -5.15
C SER A 2 1.73 -28.84 -4.81
N THR A 3 1.41 -28.32 -3.63
CA THR A 3 0.06 -27.84 -3.35
C THR A 3 -0.20 -26.71 -4.32
N ASN A 4 -1.21 -26.86 -5.16
CA ASN A 4 -1.65 -25.83 -6.11
C ASN A 4 -2.24 -24.66 -5.29
N ARG A 5 -1.36 -23.84 -4.68
CA ARG A 5 -1.78 -22.67 -3.90
C ARG A 5 -2.34 -21.63 -4.85
N GLN A 6 -3.31 -20.87 -4.37
CA GLN A 6 -3.87 -19.72 -5.08
C GLN A 6 -2.75 -18.77 -5.51
N SER A 7 -2.82 -18.26 -6.74
CA SER A 7 -1.94 -17.20 -7.21
C SER A 7 -2.18 -15.93 -6.38
N VAL A 8 -1.09 -15.28 -5.97
CA VAL A 8 -1.14 -14.02 -5.22
C VAL A 8 -0.42 -12.92 -5.99
N GLU A 9 -0.79 -11.67 -5.76
CA GLU A 9 -0.07 -10.53 -6.34
C GLU A 9 1.14 -10.19 -5.45
N VAL A 10 2.30 -10.01 -6.07
CA VAL A 10 3.51 -9.55 -5.36
C VAL A 10 3.95 -8.22 -5.95
N ALA A 11 3.84 -7.18 -5.14
CA ALA A 11 4.18 -5.82 -5.48
C ALA A 11 5.46 -5.36 -4.77
N TRP A 12 6.21 -4.48 -5.41
CA TRP A 12 7.27 -3.72 -4.78
C TRP A 12 6.80 -2.32 -4.39
N PHE A 13 7.66 -1.53 -3.74
CA PHE A 13 7.36 -0.18 -3.26
C PHE A 13 8.37 0.81 -3.84
N ALA A 14 7.91 1.90 -4.44
CA ALA A 14 8.76 2.98 -4.90
C ALA A 14 8.97 4.03 -3.82
N ALA A 15 10.21 4.52 -3.67
CA ALA A 15 10.58 5.44 -2.59
C ALA A 15 10.23 6.90 -2.93
N LEU A 16 8.96 7.22 -3.22
CA LEU A 16 8.54 8.58 -3.62
C LEU A 16 8.47 9.59 -2.47
N CYS A 17 8.67 9.17 -1.22
CA CYS A 17 8.46 10.01 -0.02
C CYS A 17 9.74 10.18 0.81
N ASP A 18 10.91 10.25 0.18
CA ASP A 18 12.23 10.34 0.83
C ASP A 18 12.44 9.26 1.91
N ASP A 19 12.04 8.05 1.62
CA ASP A 19 12.06 6.92 2.54
C ASP A 19 12.91 5.74 2.04
N ASP A 20 14.04 6.03 1.41
CA ASP A 20 15.08 5.03 1.11
C ASP A 20 16.36 5.31 1.94
N TYR A 21 17.00 4.25 2.41
CA TYR A 21 18.10 4.35 3.39
C TYR A 21 19.12 3.23 3.20
N GLU A 22 20.41 3.55 3.32
CA GLU A 22 21.45 2.55 3.58
C GLU A 22 21.50 2.19 5.08
N PHE A 23 21.26 3.19 5.97
CA PHE A 23 21.08 3.05 7.41
C PHE A 23 19.82 3.81 7.80
N LEU A 24 18.88 3.13 8.43
CA LEU A 24 17.57 3.67 8.73
C LEU A 24 17.63 5.02 9.46
N GLY A 25 16.94 6.02 8.91
CA GLY A 25 16.88 7.37 9.48
C GLY A 25 18.13 8.23 9.21
N VAL A 26 19.11 7.74 8.48
CA VAL A 26 20.28 8.50 8.03
C VAL A 26 20.06 8.92 6.59
N ALA A 27 19.93 10.25 6.38
CA ALA A 27 19.73 10.79 5.04
C ALA A 27 20.92 10.46 4.13
N ASP A 28 20.62 10.11 2.88
CA ASP A 28 21.59 9.82 1.83
C ASP A 28 21.13 10.52 0.55
N GLU A 29 21.96 11.41 0.01
CA GLU A 29 21.62 12.20 -1.18
C GLU A 29 21.39 11.35 -2.42
N GLU A 30 22.06 10.18 -2.54
CA GLU A 30 21.89 9.27 -3.68
C GLU A 30 20.57 8.50 -3.61
N LEU A 31 19.99 8.34 -2.41
CA LEU A 31 18.75 7.62 -2.15
C LEU A 31 17.53 8.53 -1.99
N GLN A 32 17.69 9.85 -2.10
CA GLN A 32 16.56 10.78 -2.06
C GLN A 32 15.61 10.57 -3.23
N SER A 33 14.32 10.83 -2.97
CA SER A 33 13.29 10.77 -4.00
C SER A 33 13.61 11.74 -5.14
N SER A 34 13.90 11.17 -6.28
CA SER A 34 14.13 11.89 -7.54
C SER A 34 13.50 11.10 -8.67
N TRP A 35 13.31 11.76 -9.81
CA TRP A 35 12.86 11.03 -11.00
C TRP A 35 13.77 9.84 -11.32
N LEU A 36 15.09 10.06 -11.28
CA LEU A 36 16.05 9.01 -11.64
C LEU A 36 15.98 7.83 -10.68
N HIS A 37 16.16 8.09 -9.37
CA HIS A 37 16.16 7.04 -8.35
C HIS A 37 14.85 6.25 -8.31
N CYS A 38 13.71 6.95 -8.25
CA CYS A 38 12.41 6.29 -8.17
C CYS A 38 12.03 5.53 -9.45
N SER A 39 12.38 6.06 -10.63
CA SER A 39 12.14 5.35 -11.90
C SER A 39 13.01 4.10 -12.03
N ASP A 40 14.24 4.12 -11.52
CA ASP A 40 15.11 2.94 -11.49
C ASP A 40 14.54 1.84 -10.58
N ILE A 41 13.96 2.19 -9.43
CA ILE A 41 13.27 1.23 -8.56
C ILE A 41 12.09 0.56 -9.30
N VAL A 42 11.22 1.34 -9.96
CA VAL A 42 10.05 0.79 -10.66
C VAL A 42 10.47 -0.09 -11.83
N ARG A 43 11.42 0.36 -12.65
CA ARG A 43 11.93 -0.42 -13.78
C ARG A 43 12.65 -1.69 -13.32
N ARG A 44 13.36 -1.63 -12.18
CA ARG A 44 14.00 -2.80 -11.58
C ARG A 44 12.97 -3.82 -11.08
N ALA A 45 11.87 -3.34 -10.48
CA ALA A 45 10.78 -4.21 -10.06
C ALA A 45 10.12 -4.90 -11.28
N GLU A 46 9.88 -4.17 -12.37
CA GLU A 46 9.37 -4.77 -13.61
C GLU A 46 10.33 -5.82 -14.20
N LEU A 47 11.62 -5.49 -14.30
CA LEU A 47 12.66 -6.42 -14.81
C LEU A 47 12.78 -7.68 -13.96
N ASN A 48 12.55 -7.57 -12.67
CA ASN A 48 12.58 -8.67 -11.71
C ASN A 48 11.27 -9.49 -11.69
N GLY A 49 10.25 -9.08 -12.46
CA GLY A 49 9.00 -9.82 -12.59
C GLY A 49 7.98 -9.59 -11.48
N PHE A 50 8.05 -8.47 -10.76
CA PHE A 50 6.99 -8.08 -9.83
C PHE A 50 5.70 -7.72 -10.60
N ASP A 51 4.56 -8.07 -10.01
CA ASP A 51 3.24 -7.88 -10.64
C ASP A 51 2.76 -6.43 -10.59
N ASN A 52 3.16 -5.70 -9.54
CA ASN A 52 2.67 -4.37 -9.23
C ASN A 52 3.74 -3.54 -8.50
N VAL A 53 3.57 -2.22 -8.46
CA VAL A 53 4.42 -1.31 -7.67
C VAL A 53 3.58 -0.25 -7.00
N LEU A 54 3.71 -0.13 -5.67
CA LEU A 54 3.07 0.96 -4.93
C LEU A 54 3.86 2.26 -5.14
N LEU A 55 3.16 3.27 -5.63
CA LEU A 55 3.60 4.66 -5.75
C LEU A 55 3.01 5.45 -4.58
N PRO A 56 3.73 5.61 -3.46
CA PRO A 56 3.20 6.26 -2.26
C PRO A 56 3.03 7.76 -2.47
N SER A 57 2.10 8.36 -1.73
CA SER A 57 1.89 9.80 -1.67
C SER A 57 2.23 10.33 -0.30
N GLY A 58 3.15 11.27 -0.24
CA GLY A 58 3.46 12.11 0.92
C GLY A 58 3.02 13.56 0.65
N TYR A 59 2.64 14.30 1.70
CA TYR A 59 2.25 15.69 1.51
C TYR A 59 3.46 16.61 1.34
N SER A 60 4.45 16.49 2.21
CA SER A 60 5.61 17.42 2.28
C SER A 60 6.94 16.78 1.93
N LEU A 61 6.94 15.50 1.55
CA LEU A 61 8.16 14.74 1.30
C LEU A 61 8.15 14.16 -0.11
N GLY A 62 9.30 14.20 -0.75
CA GLY A 62 9.55 13.51 -2.01
C GLY A 62 8.92 14.20 -3.23
N ILE A 63 8.47 13.39 -4.16
CA ILE A 63 7.94 13.82 -5.47
C ILE A 63 6.47 13.44 -5.62
N ASP A 64 5.74 14.18 -6.47
CA ASP A 64 4.30 13.95 -6.71
C ASP A 64 4.05 12.59 -7.37
N ALA A 65 3.21 11.78 -6.72
CA ALA A 65 2.92 10.42 -7.16
C ALA A 65 2.13 10.36 -8.48
N THR A 66 1.23 11.31 -8.72
CA THR A 66 0.41 11.35 -9.92
C THR A 66 1.21 11.77 -11.15
N ALA A 67 2.02 12.84 -11.01
CA ALA A 67 2.94 13.27 -12.06
C ALA A 67 3.97 12.18 -12.38
N PHE A 68 4.54 11.55 -11.34
CA PHE A 68 5.45 10.42 -11.51
C PHE A 68 4.77 9.24 -12.22
N SER A 69 3.53 8.88 -11.82
CA SER A 69 2.76 7.79 -12.42
C SER A 69 2.54 8.00 -13.92
N ALA A 70 2.21 9.23 -14.35
CA ALA A 70 2.02 9.54 -15.77
C ALA A 70 3.30 9.33 -16.58
N ALA A 71 4.45 9.73 -16.03
CA ALA A 71 5.72 9.59 -16.71
C ALA A 71 6.20 8.12 -16.74
N ILE A 72 6.17 7.42 -15.59
CA ILE A 72 6.68 6.04 -15.49
C ILE A 72 5.82 5.05 -16.28
N ALA A 73 4.52 5.31 -16.43
CA ALA A 73 3.62 4.50 -17.24
C ALA A 73 4.08 4.38 -18.71
N THR A 74 4.80 5.37 -19.23
CA THR A 74 5.34 5.36 -20.60
C THR A 74 6.66 4.59 -20.72
N LEU A 75 7.30 4.28 -19.60
CA LEU A 75 8.60 3.58 -19.54
C LEU A 75 8.48 2.13 -19.05
N THR A 76 7.28 1.70 -18.72
CA THR A 76 6.95 0.35 -18.26
C THR A 76 5.89 -0.28 -19.17
N ASN A 77 5.84 -1.61 -19.25
CA ASN A 77 4.98 -2.31 -20.19
C ASN A 77 3.97 -3.26 -19.51
N GLU A 78 4.37 -3.92 -18.44
CA GLU A 78 3.59 -5.01 -17.82
C GLU A 78 3.23 -4.75 -16.36
N ILE A 79 4.15 -4.16 -15.58
CA ILE A 79 3.94 -3.93 -14.16
C ILE A 79 2.74 -3.01 -13.93
N LYS A 80 1.84 -3.38 -13.00
CA LYS A 80 0.76 -2.51 -12.55
C LYS A 80 1.30 -1.36 -11.71
N LEU A 81 0.61 -0.24 -11.73
CA LEU A 81 0.94 0.97 -11.00
C LEU A 81 -0.13 1.22 -9.94
N LEU A 82 0.16 0.88 -8.69
CA LEU A 82 -0.71 1.14 -7.54
C LEU A 82 -0.49 2.56 -7.04
N LEU A 83 -1.22 3.50 -7.64
CA LEU A 83 -1.12 4.92 -7.34
C LEU A 83 -1.84 5.28 -6.05
N ALA A 84 -1.11 5.79 -5.07
CA ALA A 84 -1.69 6.34 -3.86
C ALA A 84 -2.31 7.72 -4.13
N VAL A 85 -3.60 7.85 -3.84
CA VAL A 85 -4.40 9.07 -4.04
C VAL A 85 -5.03 9.49 -2.72
N ARG A 86 -4.70 10.69 -2.27
CA ARG A 86 -5.32 11.27 -1.08
C ARG A 86 -6.64 11.92 -1.45
N LEU A 87 -7.74 11.36 -0.96
CA LEU A 87 -9.09 11.86 -1.25
C LEU A 87 -9.34 13.19 -0.51
N GLY A 88 -9.72 14.20 -1.29
CA GLY A 88 -9.95 15.55 -0.80
C GLY A 88 -8.89 16.57 -1.26
N GLU A 89 -7.71 16.14 -1.71
CA GLU A 89 -6.72 17.06 -2.32
C GLU A 89 -7.22 17.64 -3.66
N LEU A 90 -7.97 16.85 -4.40
CA LEU A 90 -8.62 17.27 -5.64
C LEU A 90 -10.14 17.08 -5.55
N VAL A 91 -10.88 17.97 -6.20
CA VAL A 91 -12.31 17.76 -6.41
C VAL A 91 -12.55 16.52 -7.27
N VAL A 92 -13.61 15.77 -6.97
CA VAL A 92 -13.87 14.44 -7.57
C VAL A 92 -13.91 14.49 -9.11
N PRO A 93 -14.54 15.46 -9.80
CA PRO A 93 -14.54 15.51 -11.25
C PRO A 93 -13.15 15.67 -11.88
N GLN A 94 -12.27 16.44 -11.22
CA GLN A 94 -10.88 16.59 -11.70
C GLN A 94 -10.09 15.31 -11.48
N LEU A 95 -10.26 14.65 -10.33
CA LEU A 95 -9.63 13.39 -10.02
C LEU A 95 -10.08 12.28 -10.99
N ALA A 96 -11.37 12.20 -11.30
CA ALA A 96 -11.91 11.25 -12.28
C ALA A 96 -11.29 11.44 -13.66
N ARG A 97 -11.19 12.69 -14.13
CA ARG A 97 -10.55 12.99 -15.42
C ARG A 97 -9.07 12.62 -15.42
N GLN A 98 -8.37 12.85 -14.31
CA GLN A 98 -6.96 12.53 -14.16
C GLN A 98 -6.72 11.01 -14.18
N ILE A 99 -7.49 10.25 -13.40
CA ILE A 99 -7.40 8.78 -13.36
C ILE A 99 -7.78 8.17 -14.71
N ALA A 100 -8.83 8.64 -15.38
CA ALA A 100 -9.21 8.16 -16.71
C ALA A 100 -8.10 8.41 -17.75
N THR A 101 -7.40 9.55 -17.66
CA THR A 101 -6.24 9.83 -18.51
C THR A 101 -5.07 8.89 -18.21
N LEU A 102 -4.78 8.65 -16.94
CA LEU A 102 -3.72 7.71 -16.53
C LEU A 102 -4.03 6.28 -16.96
N GLN A 103 -5.30 5.85 -16.91
CA GLN A 103 -5.72 4.53 -17.40
C GLN A 103 -5.42 4.36 -18.90
N GLN A 104 -5.62 5.40 -19.70
CA GLN A 104 -5.22 5.36 -21.11
C GLN A 104 -3.70 5.27 -21.28
N ILE A 105 -2.94 6.14 -20.60
CA ILE A 105 -1.47 6.16 -20.69
C ILE A 105 -0.89 4.82 -20.24
N ALA A 106 -1.40 4.28 -19.13
CA ALA A 106 -0.94 3.04 -18.56
C ALA A 106 -1.53 1.77 -19.23
N ASN A 107 -2.41 1.92 -20.22
CA ASN A 107 -3.09 0.81 -20.89
C ASN A 107 -3.72 -0.18 -19.88
N SER A 108 -4.61 0.30 -19.02
CA SER A 108 -5.33 -0.45 -17.96
C SER A 108 -4.45 -1.07 -16.85
N ARG A 109 -3.20 -0.63 -16.72
CA ARG A 109 -2.30 -1.09 -15.65
C ARG A 109 -2.41 -0.27 -14.35
N LEU A 110 -3.27 0.76 -14.32
CA LEU A 110 -3.46 1.56 -13.13
C LEU A 110 -4.33 0.82 -12.10
N VAL A 111 -3.93 0.92 -10.85
CA VAL A 111 -4.68 0.53 -9.64
C VAL A 111 -4.64 1.71 -8.68
N VAL A 112 -5.70 1.99 -7.95
CA VAL A 112 -5.75 3.15 -7.04
C VAL A 112 -5.69 2.68 -5.60
N ASN A 113 -4.75 3.23 -4.82
CA ASN A 113 -4.73 3.11 -3.37
C ASN A 113 -5.32 4.40 -2.78
N ALA A 114 -6.58 4.37 -2.38
CA ALA A 114 -7.26 5.51 -1.79
C ALA A 114 -6.78 5.74 -0.34
N ILE A 115 -6.39 6.96 -0.04
CA ILE A 115 -5.93 7.40 1.28
C ILE A 115 -6.96 8.35 1.89
N SER A 116 -7.41 8.04 3.11
CA SER A 116 -8.29 8.88 3.93
C SER A 116 -7.54 9.36 5.18
N SER A 117 -6.48 10.14 5.00
CA SER A 117 -5.73 10.76 6.10
C SER A 117 -6.16 12.21 6.32
N GLU A 118 -5.69 12.80 7.42
CA GLU A 118 -5.87 14.23 7.66
C GLU A 118 -5.15 15.04 6.58
N MET A 119 -5.76 16.15 6.19
CA MET A 119 -5.13 17.15 5.33
C MET A 119 -4.68 18.34 6.16
N PRO A 120 -3.60 19.02 5.78
CA PRO A 120 -3.18 20.24 6.47
C PRO A 120 -4.30 21.27 6.54
N GLY A 121 -4.61 21.75 7.76
CA GLY A 121 -5.68 22.71 8.02
C GLY A 121 -7.09 22.11 8.14
N GLU A 122 -7.27 20.81 7.96
CA GLU A 122 -8.54 20.14 8.14
C GLU A 122 -8.75 19.70 9.59
N GLN A 123 -10.00 19.84 10.09
CA GLN A 123 -10.38 19.45 11.45
C GLN A 123 -11.58 18.47 11.44
N LEU A 124 -11.59 17.51 10.52
CA LEU A 124 -12.61 16.47 10.50
C LEU A 124 -12.28 15.35 11.49
N SER A 125 -13.32 14.87 12.18
CA SER A 125 -13.19 13.64 12.96
C SER A 125 -12.85 12.44 12.05
N SER A 126 -12.27 11.40 12.62
CA SER A 126 -11.99 10.15 11.89
C SER A 126 -13.24 9.60 11.21
N GLU A 127 -14.37 9.55 11.91
CA GLU A 127 -15.66 9.09 11.37
C GLU A 127 -16.14 9.93 10.19
N SER A 128 -16.11 11.26 10.33
CA SER A 128 -16.51 12.19 9.26
C SER A 128 -15.62 12.03 8.02
N ARG A 129 -14.30 11.83 8.20
CA ARG A 129 -13.39 11.60 7.08
C ARG A 129 -13.73 10.31 6.32
N TYR A 130 -14.10 9.24 7.01
CA TYR A 130 -14.45 7.99 6.33
C TYR A 130 -15.82 8.06 5.65
N ARG A 131 -16.82 8.77 6.22
CA ARG A 131 -18.08 9.05 5.51
C ARG A 131 -17.83 9.86 4.24
N ARG A 132 -17.03 10.93 4.32
CA ARG A 132 -16.59 11.68 3.13
C ARG A 132 -15.91 10.77 2.10
N THR A 133 -15.01 9.89 2.55
CA THR A 133 -14.30 8.95 1.68
C THR A 133 -15.28 8.04 0.93
N THR A 134 -16.31 7.53 1.57
CA THR A 134 -17.35 6.71 0.93
C THR A 134 -18.06 7.47 -0.17
N GLU A 135 -18.51 8.73 0.10
CA GLU A 135 -19.14 9.57 -0.92
C GLU A 135 -18.21 9.87 -2.11
N TYR A 136 -16.93 10.16 -1.83
CA TYR A 136 -15.93 10.43 -2.86
C TYR A 136 -15.65 9.20 -3.72
N LEU A 137 -15.50 8.02 -3.12
CA LEU A 137 -15.27 6.77 -3.86
C LEU A 137 -16.48 6.36 -4.69
N PHE A 138 -17.70 6.55 -4.17
CA PHE A 138 -18.93 6.35 -4.93
C PHE A 138 -18.95 7.24 -6.18
N ALA A 139 -18.83 8.57 -6.00
CA ALA A 139 -18.89 9.51 -7.11
C ALA A 139 -17.75 9.31 -8.12
N LEU A 140 -16.54 9.00 -7.63
CA LEU A 140 -15.39 8.69 -8.47
C LEU A 140 -15.63 7.44 -9.32
N GLY A 141 -16.13 6.37 -8.73
CA GLY A 141 -16.45 5.12 -9.42
C GLY A 141 -17.50 5.33 -10.52
N GLU A 142 -18.60 6.03 -10.21
CA GLU A 142 -19.65 6.33 -11.19
C GLU A 142 -19.08 7.12 -12.40
N LEU A 143 -18.30 8.18 -12.13
CA LEU A 143 -17.71 9.00 -13.19
C LEU A 143 -16.71 8.21 -14.04
N LEU A 144 -15.92 7.33 -13.45
CA LEU A 144 -14.93 6.52 -14.17
C LEU A 144 -15.60 5.42 -15.02
N GLU A 145 -16.74 4.91 -14.57
CA GLU A 145 -17.58 3.98 -15.33
C GLU A 145 -18.41 4.66 -16.44
N GLY A 146 -18.27 5.96 -16.59
CA GLY A 146 -18.99 6.74 -17.60
C GLY A 146 -20.46 7.00 -17.25
N ARG A 147 -20.81 6.98 -15.97
CA ARG A 147 -22.16 7.29 -15.48
C ARG A 147 -22.23 8.70 -14.88
N ALA A 148 -23.37 9.38 -15.05
CA ALA A 148 -23.62 10.66 -14.41
C ALA A 148 -23.79 10.51 -12.90
N VAL A 149 -23.28 11.48 -12.14
CA VAL A 149 -23.46 11.55 -10.70
C VAL A 149 -24.53 12.56 -10.36
N ASN A 150 -25.52 12.14 -9.56
CA ASN A 150 -26.52 13.00 -8.91
C ASN A 150 -26.49 12.65 -7.43
N LEU A 151 -25.67 13.36 -6.66
CA LEU A 151 -25.43 13.09 -5.24
C LEU A 151 -25.69 14.34 -4.41
N GLU A 152 -26.59 14.24 -3.42
CA GLU A 152 -26.83 15.20 -2.35
C GLU A 152 -26.31 14.61 -1.03
N GLY A 153 -24.98 14.46 -0.93
CA GLY A 153 -24.32 13.88 0.24
C GLY A 153 -24.05 14.91 1.35
N GLU A 154 -23.53 14.43 2.45
CA GLU A 154 -23.09 15.26 3.58
C GLU A 154 -21.86 16.11 3.21
N PHE A 155 -20.93 15.54 2.43
CA PHE A 155 -19.64 16.15 2.06
C PHE A 155 -19.55 16.51 0.58
N LEU A 156 -20.38 15.89 -0.25
CA LEU A 156 -20.33 16.08 -1.69
C LEU A 156 -21.72 16.31 -2.26
N GLN A 157 -21.93 17.52 -2.78
CA GLN A 157 -23.11 17.85 -3.59
C GLN A 157 -22.67 17.97 -5.03
N LEU A 158 -23.06 17.00 -5.88
CA LEU A 158 -22.52 16.87 -7.22
C LEU A 158 -23.56 16.38 -8.22
N HIS A 159 -23.85 17.23 -9.22
CA HIS A 159 -24.72 16.94 -10.37
C HIS A 159 -23.88 17.15 -11.62
N ILE A 160 -23.33 16.08 -12.18
CA ILE A 160 -22.39 16.20 -13.31
C ILE A 160 -22.40 14.95 -14.20
N ASP A 161 -22.24 15.18 -15.50
CA ASP A 161 -21.95 14.12 -16.45
C ASP A 161 -20.49 13.64 -16.32
N PRO A 162 -20.20 12.38 -16.67
CA PRO A 162 -18.84 11.85 -16.61
C PRO A 162 -17.91 12.60 -17.59
N PRO A 163 -16.61 12.66 -17.29
CA PRO A 163 -15.64 13.18 -18.26
C PRO A 163 -15.67 12.32 -19.52
N ARG A 164 -15.65 12.98 -20.69
CA ARG A 164 -15.76 12.27 -21.99
C ARG A 164 -14.75 11.14 -22.19
N ILE A 165 -13.60 11.23 -21.53
CA ILE A 165 -12.54 10.20 -21.59
C ILE A 165 -12.90 8.96 -20.77
N ALA A 166 -13.76 9.08 -19.76
CA ALA A 166 -14.26 7.92 -18.99
C ALA A 166 -15.26 7.13 -19.86
N GLY A 167 -15.42 5.86 -19.56
CA GLY A 167 -16.33 4.99 -20.33
C GLY A 167 -15.82 4.60 -21.72
N GLN A 168 -14.59 4.95 -22.10
CA GLN A 168 -13.98 4.56 -23.37
C GLN A 168 -13.29 3.18 -23.31
N GLY A 169 -13.79 2.28 -22.46
CA GLY A 169 -13.34 0.89 -22.38
C GLY A 169 -12.33 0.60 -21.28
N PHE A 170 -11.97 1.58 -20.44
CA PHE A 170 -11.02 1.35 -19.34
C PHE A 170 -11.72 1.15 -17.98
N GLY A 171 -12.88 1.78 -17.74
CA GLY A 171 -13.64 1.68 -16.50
C GLY A 171 -12.91 2.25 -15.26
N CYS A 172 -13.48 2.01 -14.10
CA CYS A 172 -12.83 2.33 -12.83
C CYS A 172 -11.72 1.32 -12.53
N PRO A 173 -10.48 1.77 -12.23
CA PRO A 173 -9.44 0.84 -11.77
C PRO A 173 -9.81 0.23 -10.42
N PRO A 174 -9.31 -0.97 -10.08
CA PRO A 174 -9.49 -1.54 -8.76
C PRO A 174 -9.04 -0.59 -7.65
N ILE A 175 -9.82 -0.53 -6.57
CA ILE A 175 -9.59 0.35 -5.43
C ILE A 175 -9.02 -0.45 -4.26
N TYR A 176 -7.81 -0.11 -3.83
CA TYR A 176 -7.21 -0.52 -2.56
C TYR A 176 -7.53 0.54 -1.51
N PHE A 177 -7.82 0.10 -0.30
CA PHE A 177 -8.07 0.98 0.82
C PHE A 177 -7.77 0.29 2.14
N GLY A 178 -7.27 1.03 3.14
CA GLY A 178 -6.91 0.49 4.44
C GLY A 178 -7.21 1.43 5.59
N GLY A 179 -7.24 0.87 6.79
CA GLY A 179 -7.44 1.58 8.05
C GLY A 179 -8.00 0.66 9.14
N LEU A 180 -7.55 0.81 10.38
CA LEU A 180 -7.86 -0.13 11.47
C LEU A 180 -9.10 0.24 12.30
N SER A 181 -9.57 1.49 12.26
CA SER A 181 -10.76 1.91 13.00
C SER A 181 -12.02 1.24 12.46
N GLU A 182 -13.08 1.16 13.27
CA GLU A 182 -14.39 0.63 12.85
C GLU A 182 -14.90 1.36 11.60
N ALA A 183 -14.90 2.71 11.63
CA ALA A 183 -15.35 3.53 10.51
C ALA A 183 -14.50 3.29 9.24
N ALA A 184 -13.18 3.04 9.38
CA ALA A 184 -12.34 2.69 8.24
C ALA A 184 -12.70 1.33 7.63
N ARG A 185 -13.01 0.35 8.46
CA ARG A 185 -13.40 -0.99 8.01
C ARG A 185 -14.76 -0.99 7.33
N ASP A 186 -15.72 -0.21 7.84
CA ASP A 186 -17.04 -0.07 7.20
C ASP A 186 -16.92 0.64 5.86
N CYS A 187 -16.14 1.73 5.78
CA CYS A 187 -15.82 2.40 4.52
C CYS A 187 -15.16 1.46 3.52
N ALA A 188 -14.17 0.67 3.96
CA ALA A 188 -13.50 -0.31 3.10
C ALA A 188 -14.49 -1.35 2.57
N ALA A 189 -15.33 -1.91 3.44
CA ALA A 189 -16.32 -2.92 3.07
C ALA A 189 -17.34 -2.41 2.05
N ALA A 190 -17.72 -1.12 2.15
CA ALA A 190 -18.65 -0.48 1.22
C ALA A 190 -18.02 -0.07 -0.12
N SER A 191 -16.69 0.14 -0.19
CA SER A 191 -16.09 0.89 -1.30
C SER A 191 -14.84 0.28 -1.91
N ALA A 192 -14.12 -0.62 -1.23
CA ALA A 192 -12.83 -1.14 -1.70
C ALA A 192 -12.96 -2.52 -2.36
N ASP A 193 -12.09 -2.80 -3.32
CA ASP A 193 -11.93 -4.13 -3.93
C ASP A 193 -10.84 -4.93 -3.20
N VAL A 194 -9.84 -4.24 -2.64
CA VAL A 194 -8.79 -4.82 -1.81
C VAL A 194 -8.64 -4.03 -0.51
N TYR A 195 -8.75 -4.72 0.62
CA TYR A 195 -8.42 -4.13 1.91
C TYR A 195 -6.94 -4.30 2.21
N LEU A 196 -6.22 -3.18 2.30
CA LEU A 196 -4.78 -3.16 2.53
C LEU A 196 -4.45 -3.03 4.03
N MET A 197 -3.78 -4.04 4.58
CA MET A 197 -3.38 -4.12 5.98
C MET A 197 -1.92 -3.73 6.18
N TRP A 198 -1.63 -3.06 7.30
CA TRP A 198 -0.29 -3.00 7.84
C TRP A 198 0.04 -4.28 8.61
N PRO A 199 1.35 -4.57 8.83
CA PRO A 199 1.75 -5.81 9.45
C PRO A 199 1.26 -5.92 10.91
N ASP A 200 0.87 -7.13 11.25
CA ASP A 200 0.51 -7.54 12.61
C ASP A 200 0.82 -9.04 12.73
N THR A 201 0.57 -9.64 13.89
CA THR A 201 0.68 -11.09 14.06
C THR A 201 -0.23 -11.84 13.09
N THR A 202 0.20 -13.02 12.65
CA THR A 202 -0.57 -13.84 11.70
C THR A 202 -1.99 -14.11 12.19
N ALA A 203 -2.17 -14.36 13.49
CA ALA A 203 -3.48 -14.55 14.09
C ALA A 203 -4.37 -13.28 14.00
N LYS A 204 -3.79 -12.09 14.19
CA LYS A 204 -4.52 -10.84 14.06
C LYS A 204 -4.91 -10.57 12.62
N ILE A 205 -4.04 -10.85 11.65
CA ILE A 205 -4.35 -10.75 10.22
C ILE A 205 -5.53 -11.64 9.85
N ALA A 206 -5.52 -12.92 10.27
CA ALA A 206 -6.66 -13.84 10.04
C ALA A 206 -7.97 -13.31 10.63
N SER A 207 -7.92 -12.75 11.84
CA SER A 207 -9.09 -12.14 12.49
C SER A 207 -9.65 -10.94 11.70
N VAL A 208 -8.78 -10.08 11.15
CA VAL A 208 -9.18 -8.92 10.33
C VAL A 208 -9.77 -9.38 9.00
N VAL A 209 -9.19 -10.37 8.35
CA VAL A 209 -9.73 -10.97 7.12
C VAL A 209 -11.15 -11.49 7.34
N LEU A 210 -11.39 -12.21 8.44
CA LEU A 210 -12.71 -12.74 8.78
C LEU A 210 -13.74 -11.62 9.02
N ASP A 211 -13.39 -10.61 9.82
CA ASP A 211 -14.26 -9.47 10.11
C ASP A 211 -14.64 -8.71 8.83
N LEU A 212 -13.67 -8.39 7.99
CA LEU A 212 -13.92 -7.64 6.75
C LEU A 212 -14.68 -8.45 5.70
N THR A 213 -14.46 -9.76 5.64
CA THR A 213 -15.25 -10.63 4.78
C THR A 213 -16.73 -10.58 5.16
N GLN A 214 -17.03 -10.64 6.46
CA GLN A 214 -18.41 -10.53 6.96
C GLN A 214 -19.02 -9.14 6.71
N ARG A 215 -18.23 -8.06 6.86
CA ARG A 215 -18.70 -6.70 6.55
C ARG A 215 -19.00 -6.54 5.06
N ALA A 216 -18.10 -6.94 4.18
CA ALA A 216 -18.27 -6.85 2.72
C ALA A 216 -19.48 -7.64 2.23
N GLN A 217 -19.78 -8.81 2.84
CA GLN A 217 -20.98 -9.59 2.53
C GLN A 217 -22.29 -8.82 2.77
N ARG A 218 -22.34 -7.90 3.75
CA ARG A 218 -23.53 -7.06 4.00
C ARG A 218 -23.81 -6.12 2.83
N TYR A 219 -22.76 -5.69 2.13
CA TYR A 219 -22.86 -4.87 0.92
C TYR A 219 -22.92 -5.71 -0.38
N GLY A 220 -22.95 -7.05 -0.28
CA GLY A 220 -22.94 -7.94 -1.46
C GLY A 220 -21.65 -7.87 -2.28
N ARG A 221 -20.53 -7.41 -1.69
CA ARG A 221 -19.28 -7.17 -2.40
C ARG A 221 -18.25 -8.28 -2.15
N PRO A 222 -17.54 -8.75 -3.18
CA PRO A 222 -16.32 -9.52 -2.98
C PRO A 222 -15.22 -8.61 -2.44
N MET A 223 -14.31 -9.15 -1.64
CA MET A 223 -13.15 -8.41 -1.13
C MET A 223 -11.90 -9.28 -1.14
N SER A 224 -10.81 -8.74 -1.63
CA SER A 224 -9.48 -9.31 -1.52
C SER A 224 -8.68 -8.62 -0.42
N PHE A 225 -7.57 -9.24 0.02
CA PHE A 225 -6.79 -8.74 1.16
C PHE A 225 -5.34 -8.56 0.78
N GLY A 226 -4.86 -7.32 0.97
CA GLY A 226 -3.48 -6.93 0.77
C GLY A 226 -2.73 -6.77 2.10
N TRP A 227 -1.44 -7.02 2.09
CA TRP A 227 -0.55 -6.87 3.25
C TRP A 227 0.71 -6.09 2.87
N ARG A 228 0.99 -4.99 3.57
CA ARG A 228 2.13 -4.11 3.32
C ARG A 228 3.19 -4.30 4.38
N SER A 229 4.41 -4.71 4.00
CA SER A 229 5.50 -4.92 4.93
C SER A 229 6.87 -4.67 4.29
N HIS A 230 7.91 -4.71 5.11
CA HIS A 230 9.28 -4.79 4.64
C HIS A 230 9.77 -6.23 4.61
N VAL A 231 10.88 -6.49 3.90
CA VAL A 231 11.54 -7.78 3.85
C VAL A 231 13.05 -7.60 3.87
N ILE A 232 13.74 -8.47 4.61
CA ILE A 232 15.20 -8.58 4.63
C ILE A 232 15.54 -10.06 4.46
N VAL A 233 15.93 -10.45 3.24
CA VAL A 233 16.30 -11.85 2.93
C VAL A 233 17.78 -11.96 2.63
N ARG A 234 18.43 -12.97 3.22
CA ARG A 234 19.85 -13.33 2.96
C ARG A 234 19.97 -14.85 2.81
N GLU A 235 21.11 -15.34 2.39
CA GLU A 235 21.32 -16.78 2.20
C GLU A 235 21.14 -17.59 3.48
N THR A 236 21.42 -16.98 4.63
CA THR A 236 21.25 -17.61 5.95
C THR A 236 20.50 -16.67 6.91
N GLU A 237 19.79 -17.26 7.88
CA GLU A 237 19.12 -16.50 8.95
C GLU A 237 20.10 -15.57 9.70
N ARG A 238 21.32 -16.06 9.98
CA ARG A 238 22.36 -15.26 10.66
C ARG A 238 22.66 -13.98 9.89
N GLU A 239 22.88 -14.09 8.58
CA GLU A 239 23.15 -12.93 7.72
C GLU A 239 21.93 -11.99 7.60
N ALA A 240 20.72 -12.52 7.56
CA ALA A 240 19.51 -11.71 7.55
C ALA A 240 19.37 -10.91 8.86
N ARG A 241 19.59 -11.54 10.01
CA ARG A 241 19.58 -10.85 11.32
C ARG A 241 20.72 -9.83 11.45
N GLU A 242 21.90 -10.11 10.90
CA GLU A 242 23.01 -9.16 10.85
C GLU A 242 22.67 -7.95 9.96
N ALA A 243 22.01 -8.16 8.80
CA ALA A 243 21.54 -7.08 7.93
C ALA A 243 20.49 -6.21 8.64
N ALA A 244 19.56 -6.80 9.39
CA ALA A 244 18.58 -6.08 10.19
C ALA A 244 19.25 -5.21 11.27
N ARG A 245 20.22 -5.76 12.00
CA ARG A 245 21.01 -5.02 13.00
C ARG A 245 21.83 -3.89 12.35
N ARG A 246 22.44 -4.18 11.20
CA ARG A 246 23.21 -3.17 10.44
C ARG A 246 22.34 -1.99 10.00
N LEU A 247 21.11 -2.25 9.56
CA LEU A 247 20.17 -1.20 9.16
C LEU A 247 19.94 -0.17 10.29
N LEU A 248 19.92 -0.63 11.56
CA LEU A 248 19.75 0.23 12.73
C LEU A 248 21.05 0.77 13.33
N SER A 249 22.21 0.35 12.86
CA SER A 249 23.49 0.58 13.55
C SER A 249 23.90 2.05 13.68
N ARG A 250 23.32 2.94 12.87
CA ARG A 250 23.59 4.40 12.90
C ARG A 250 22.35 5.21 13.27
N LEU A 251 21.26 4.56 13.68
CA LEU A 251 20.04 5.25 14.04
C LEU A 251 20.21 5.98 15.37
N ASP A 252 20.09 7.30 15.35
CA ASP A 252 19.90 8.11 16.54
C ASP A 252 18.42 8.06 16.99
N PRO A 253 18.12 7.69 18.25
CA PRO A 253 16.75 7.59 18.73
C PRO A 253 15.94 8.89 18.59
N VAL A 254 16.56 10.06 18.82
CA VAL A 254 15.88 11.36 18.72
C VAL A 254 15.48 11.64 17.28
N THR A 255 16.37 11.32 16.33
CA THR A 255 16.09 11.42 14.88
C THR A 255 14.97 10.46 14.49
N GLY A 256 14.98 9.22 14.99
CA GLY A 256 13.91 8.24 14.74
C GLY A 256 12.56 8.73 15.23
N ASP A 257 12.48 9.30 16.44
CA ASP A 257 11.26 9.88 17.00
C ASP A 257 10.77 11.08 16.17
N ALA A 258 11.69 11.95 15.73
CA ALA A 258 11.34 13.09 14.88
C ALA A 258 10.78 12.67 13.51
N ILE A 259 11.34 11.63 12.89
CA ILE A 259 10.83 11.09 11.63
C ILE A 259 9.39 10.55 11.80
N ARG A 260 9.14 9.79 12.88
CA ARG A 260 7.79 9.26 13.16
C ARG A 260 6.78 10.38 13.43
N ALA A 261 7.18 11.42 14.14
CA ALA A 261 6.30 12.55 14.50
C ALA A 261 5.91 13.43 13.30
N LYS A 262 6.68 13.44 12.21
CA LYS A 262 6.38 14.21 10.99
C LYS A 262 5.21 13.62 10.16
N SER A 263 4.76 12.41 10.46
CA SER A 263 3.63 11.82 9.75
C SER A 263 2.33 12.54 10.06
N LEU A 264 1.53 12.86 9.04
CA LEU A 264 0.18 13.45 9.19
C LEU A 264 -0.77 12.55 10.01
N ASP A 265 -0.53 11.25 9.99
CA ASP A 265 -1.36 10.24 10.67
C ASP A 265 -0.74 9.74 12.00
N SER A 266 0.14 10.54 12.63
CA SER A 266 0.90 10.12 13.82
C SER A 266 0.02 9.67 15.00
N THR A 267 -1.24 10.10 15.06
CA THR A 267 -2.24 9.73 16.09
C THR A 267 -3.23 8.65 15.63
N SER A 268 -3.07 8.10 14.44
CA SER A 268 -4.02 7.11 13.90
C SER A 268 -3.99 5.78 14.68
N THR A 269 -5.11 5.07 14.67
CA THR A 269 -5.22 3.72 15.28
C THR A 269 -4.15 2.77 14.75
N GLY A 270 -3.81 2.88 13.45
CA GLY A 270 -2.76 2.08 12.83
C GLY A 270 -1.37 2.38 13.38
N VAL A 271 -0.99 3.65 13.51
CA VAL A 271 0.31 4.06 14.08
C VAL A 271 0.41 3.65 15.54
N ASN A 272 -0.65 3.82 16.32
CA ASN A 272 -0.68 3.36 17.72
C ASN A 272 -0.48 1.84 17.80
N ARG A 273 -1.14 1.07 16.93
CA ARG A 273 -0.96 -0.39 16.88
C ARG A 273 0.47 -0.79 16.54
N GLN A 274 1.12 -0.14 15.58
CA GLN A 274 2.54 -0.42 15.26
C GLN A 274 3.46 -0.07 16.44
N SER A 275 3.12 0.95 17.22
CA SER A 275 3.86 1.30 18.45
C SER A 275 3.69 0.25 19.55
N GLU A 276 2.47 -0.27 19.76
CA GLU A 276 2.20 -1.37 20.70
C GLU A 276 2.99 -2.63 20.31
N LEU A 277 2.95 -3.04 19.04
CA LEU A 277 3.69 -4.20 18.56
C LEU A 277 5.19 -4.07 18.82
N ARG A 278 5.75 -2.88 18.56
CA ARG A 278 7.17 -2.62 18.84
C ARG A 278 7.47 -2.69 20.35
N SER A 279 6.56 -2.20 21.20
CA SER A 279 6.74 -2.23 22.65
C SER A 279 6.57 -3.62 23.27
N SER A 280 5.85 -4.52 22.60
CA SER A 280 5.61 -5.91 23.03
C SER A 280 6.54 -6.93 22.35
N SER A 281 7.47 -6.48 21.52
CA SER A 281 8.46 -7.36 20.90
C SER A 281 9.47 -7.89 21.90
N ASP A 282 10.13 -8.99 21.56
CA ASP A 282 11.23 -9.55 22.34
C ASP A 282 12.48 -8.62 22.36
N ASP A 283 13.53 -9.03 23.05
CA ASP A 283 14.77 -8.24 23.21
C ASP A 283 15.50 -7.98 21.87
N GLU A 284 15.27 -8.81 20.85
CA GLU A 284 15.80 -8.64 19.50
C GLU A 284 14.84 -7.84 18.58
N GLY A 285 13.62 -7.52 19.04
CA GLY A 285 12.62 -6.75 18.31
C GLY A 285 11.65 -7.60 17.48
N TYR A 286 11.48 -8.88 17.74
CA TYR A 286 10.55 -9.76 17.04
C TYR A 286 9.22 -9.91 17.80
N ILE A 287 8.09 -9.87 17.10
CA ILE A 287 6.75 -10.11 17.65
C ILE A 287 6.25 -11.54 17.40
N GLU A 288 6.78 -12.17 16.37
CA GLU A 288 6.61 -13.58 15.96
C GLU A 288 7.88 -14.04 15.27
N GLN A 289 7.99 -15.32 15.01
CA GLN A 289 9.08 -15.85 14.20
C GLN A 289 9.16 -15.11 12.85
N ASN A 290 10.31 -14.53 12.57
CA ASN A 290 10.65 -13.78 11.37
C ASN A 290 9.91 -12.43 11.19
N LEU A 291 9.04 -11.97 12.11
CA LEU A 291 8.43 -10.65 12.07
C LEU A 291 9.14 -9.66 13.01
N TRP A 292 9.96 -8.79 12.44
CA TRP A 292 10.84 -7.85 13.14
C TRP A 292 10.32 -6.41 13.06
N THR A 293 10.23 -5.73 14.20
CA THR A 293 9.65 -4.38 14.34
C THR A 293 10.65 -3.24 14.14
N GLY A 294 11.91 -3.54 13.89
CA GLY A 294 12.98 -2.55 13.92
C GLY A 294 12.84 -1.40 12.93
N VAL A 295 12.21 -1.62 11.77
CA VAL A 295 11.92 -0.56 10.79
C VAL A 295 11.04 0.53 11.41
N GLY A 296 10.10 0.17 12.29
CA GLY A 296 9.22 1.10 13.00
C GLY A 296 9.94 2.05 13.97
N ARG A 297 11.26 1.91 14.18
CA ARG A 297 12.03 2.83 15.01
C ARG A 297 12.26 4.20 14.36
N ALA A 298 12.24 4.27 13.03
CA ALA A 298 12.36 5.53 12.29
C ALA A 298 11.40 5.57 11.08
N ARG A 299 10.25 4.91 11.19
CA ARG A 299 9.18 4.97 10.20
C ARG A 299 7.82 4.99 10.88
N SER A 300 6.93 5.87 10.47
CA SER A 300 5.51 5.80 10.78
C SER A 300 4.83 4.82 9.81
N GLY A 301 3.74 4.20 10.22
CA GLY A 301 3.01 3.25 9.39
C GLY A 301 3.58 1.83 9.44
N ALA A 302 3.64 1.13 8.31
CA ALA A 302 4.11 -0.25 8.24
C ALA A 302 5.59 -0.35 8.65
N GLY A 303 5.84 -0.68 9.91
CA GLY A 303 7.17 -0.66 10.54
C GLY A 303 7.76 -2.05 10.84
N ILE A 304 7.18 -3.11 10.27
CA ILE A 304 7.62 -4.50 10.47
C ILE A 304 8.24 -5.04 9.18
N ALA A 305 9.26 -5.88 9.33
CA ALA A 305 9.89 -6.62 8.23
C ALA A 305 9.81 -8.12 8.46
N ILE A 306 9.66 -8.89 7.38
CA ILE A 306 9.99 -10.32 7.40
C ILE A 306 11.51 -10.42 7.29
N VAL A 307 12.16 -11.04 8.27
CA VAL A 307 13.62 -11.21 8.32
C VAL A 307 13.97 -12.68 8.40
N GLY A 308 14.74 -13.20 7.46
CA GLY A 308 15.12 -14.61 7.47
C GLY A 308 15.89 -15.06 6.24
N ASP A 309 16.18 -16.35 6.20
CA ASP A 309 16.65 -17.00 4.98
C ASP A 309 15.48 -17.20 3.97
N PRO A 310 15.76 -17.63 2.73
CA PRO A 310 14.72 -17.73 1.70
C PRO A 310 13.55 -18.65 2.06
N ASP A 311 13.81 -19.73 2.79
CA ASP A 311 12.76 -20.69 3.15
C ASP A 311 11.93 -20.15 4.33
N GLN A 312 12.54 -19.45 5.27
CA GLN A 312 11.84 -18.76 6.37
C GLN A 312 10.94 -17.62 5.86
N VAL A 313 11.45 -16.80 4.94
CA VAL A 313 10.66 -15.74 4.32
C VAL A 313 9.48 -16.31 3.55
N LEU A 314 9.71 -17.36 2.74
CA LEU A 314 8.65 -18.04 2.00
C LEU A 314 7.63 -18.70 2.96
N ALA A 315 8.08 -19.31 4.04
CA ALA A 315 7.19 -19.90 5.06
C ALA A 315 6.26 -18.85 5.66
N LYS A 316 6.78 -17.66 6.04
CA LYS A 316 5.98 -16.57 6.59
C LYS A 316 4.98 -16.03 5.57
N ILE A 317 5.37 -15.86 4.31
CA ILE A 317 4.45 -15.47 3.23
C ILE A 317 3.34 -16.51 3.09
N ASN A 318 3.68 -17.79 3.13
CA ASN A 318 2.71 -18.87 3.03
C ASN A 318 1.71 -18.90 4.22
N GLU A 319 2.18 -18.63 5.44
CA GLU A 319 1.29 -18.49 6.61
C GLU A 319 0.27 -17.35 6.43
N LEU A 320 0.72 -16.23 5.85
CA LEU A 320 -0.17 -15.10 5.55
C LEU A 320 -1.16 -15.40 4.41
N ILE A 321 -0.74 -16.16 3.38
CA ILE A 321 -1.64 -16.66 2.33
C ILE A 321 -2.70 -17.57 2.96
N ASP A 322 -2.31 -18.48 3.83
CA ASP A 322 -3.23 -19.37 4.55
C ASP A 322 -4.19 -18.60 5.48
N ALA A 323 -3.78 -17.42 5.96
CA ALA A 323 -4.62 -16.47 6.70
C ALA A 323 -5.55 -15.62 5.80
N GLY A 324 -5.49 -15.76 4.47
CA GLY A 324 -6.37 -15.10 3.51
C GLY A 324 -5.77 -13.91 2.76
N VAL A 325 -4.47 -13.63 2.91
CA VAL A 325 -3.80 -12.57 2.15
C VAL A 325 -3.61 -13.01 0.71
N SER A 326 -3.97 -12.16 -0.24
CA SER A 326 -3.88 -12.40 -1.69
C SER A 326 -3.03 -11.38 -2.44
N ALA A 327 -2.58 -10.29 -1.78
CA ALA A 327 -1.66 -9.31 -2.34
C ALA A 327 -0.59 -8.92 -1.32
N PHE A 328 0.66 -8.89 -1.74
CA PHE A 328 1.78 -8.50 -0.90
C PHE A 328 2.44 -7.26 -1.51
N ILE A 329 2.53 -6.18 -0.72
CA ILE A 329 3.30 -5.00 -1.09
C ILE A 329 4.55 -5.00 -0.21
N LEU A 330 5.67 -5.31 -0.81
CA LEU A 330 6.94 -5.48 -0.11
C LEU A 330 7.91 -4.34 -0.41
N SER A 331 8.83 -4.10 0.49
CA SER A 331 9.95 -3.18 0.32
C SER A 331 11.12 -3.58 1.19
N GLY A 332 12.28 -2.99 0.98
CA GLY A 332 13.45 -3.16 1.84
C GLY A 332 14.39 -1.98 1.66
N TYR A 333 15.38 -1.85 2.50
CA TYR A 333 16.33 -0.74 2.48
C TYR A 333 17.76 -1.21 2.22
N PRO A 334 18.48 -0.68 1.21
CA PRO A 334 18.01 0.20 0.12
C PRO A 334 17.06 -0.54 -0.85
N HIS A 335 16.06 0.18 -1.38
CA HIS A 335 14.98 -0.44 -2.18
C HIS A 335 15.45 -1.23 -3.39
N LEU A 336 16.42 -0.74 -4.16
CA LEU A 336 16.95 -1.44 -5.32
C LEU A 336 17.62 -2.77 -4.96
N LYS A 337 18.48 -2.72 -3.94
CA LYS A 337 19.22 -3.91 -3.49
C LYS A 337 18.31 -4.99 -2.93
N GLU A 338 17.37 -4.60 -2.06
CA GLU A 338 16.44 -5.55 -1.46
C GLU A 338 15.43 -6.10 -2.49
N CYS A 339 15.06 -5.31 -3.52
CA CYS A 339 14.29 -5.77 -4.66
C CYS A 339 14.98 -6.93 -5.38
N ASP A 340 16.27 -6.77 -5.71
CA ASP A 340 17.05 -7.80 -6.38
C ASP A 340 17.23 -9.07 -5.50
N LEU A 341 17.45 -8.90 -4.21
CA LEU A 341 17.63 -10.04 -3.30
C LEU A 341 16.32 -10.82 -3.13
N PHE A 342 15.18 -10.14 -2.97
CA PHE A 342 13.88 -10.81 -2.89
C PHE A 342 13.54 -11.52 -4.21
N ALA A 343 13.75 -10.87 -5.33
CA ALA A 343 13.51 -11.44 -6.65
C ALA A 343 14.40 -12.67 -6.92
N LYS A 344 15.64 -12.64 -6.46
CA LYS A 344 16.57 -13.78 -6.60
C LYS A 344 16.17 -14.97 -5.75
N TYR A 345 15.82 -14.74 -4.49
CA TYR A 345 15.75 -15.82 -3.51
C TYR A 345 14.33 -16.33 -3.22
N VAL A 346 13.31 -15.48 -3.36
CA VAL A 346 11.96 -15.79 -2.87
C VAL A 346 10.91 -15.72 -3.97
N LEU A 347 10.88 -14.67 -4.78
CA LEU A 347 9.84 -14.44 -5.79
C LEU A 347 9.62 -15.64 -6.72
N PRO A 348 10.66 -16.33 -7.26
CA PRO A 348 10.46 -17.48 -8.14
C PRO A 348 9.84 -18.70 -7.48
N LYS A 349 9.76 -18.72 -6.14
CA LYS A 349 9.16 -19.82 -5.36
C LYS A 349 7.69 -19.56 -5.02
N ILE A 350 7.17 -18.34 -5.29
CA ILE A 350 5.78 -17.94 -5.07
C ILE A 350 5.00 -18.18 -6.37
N ASN A 351 3.81 -18.79 -6.26
CA ASN A 351 2.85 -18.75 -7.37
C ASN A 351 2.23 -17.37 -7.40
N HIS A 352 2.66 -16.50 -8.30
CA HIS A 352 2.20 -15.12 -8.33
C HIS A 352 1.78 -14.64 -9.72
N GLY A 353 1.00 -13.59 -9.74
CA GLY A 353 0.52 -12.87 -10.90
C GLY A 353 -0.41 -11.74 -10.47
N PRO A 354 -0.67 -10.77 -11.34
CA PRO A 354 -1.51 -9.64 -11.00
C PRO A 354 -2.92 -10.11 -10.60
N LEU A 355 -3.48 -9.50 -9.54
CA LEU A 355 -4.86 -9.80 -9.16
C LEU A 355 -5.80 -9.46 -10.33
N SER A 356 -6.64 -10.45 -10.70
CA SER A 356 -7.70 -10.27 -11.69
C SER A 356 -8.94 -9.74 -10.96
N LEU A 357 -9.02 -8.44 -10.77
CA LEU A 357 -10.12 -7.76 -10.10
C LEU A 357 -10.90 -6.91 -11.10
N ALA A 358 -12.23 -7.03 -11.07
CA ALA A 358 -13.12 -6.01 -11.61
C ALA A 358 -13.52 -5.09 -10.46
N HIS A 359 -13.51 -3.78 -10.70
CA HIS A 359 -14.04 -2.83 -9.73
C HIS A 359 -15.52 -3.12 -9.46
N THR A 360 -15.88 -3.13 -8.18
CA THR A 360 -17.26 -3.21 -7.75
C THR A 360 -17.69 -1.85 -7.22
N ALA A 361 -18.76 -1.27 -7.78
CA ALA A 361 -19.22 0.06 -7.38
C ALA A 361 -19.39 0.20 -5.87
N ALA A 362 -18.96 1.33 -5.32
CA ALA A 362 -19.18 1.66 -3.91
C ALA A 362 -20.68 1.79 -3.61
N THR A 363 -21.06 1.41 -2.40
CA THR A 363 -22.45 1.51 -1.92
C THR A 363 -22.57 2.67 -0.96
N LEU A 364 -23.58 3.54 -1.16
CA LEU A 364 -24.00 4.55 -0.19
C LEU A 364 -25.20 3.99 0.58
N ASP A 365 -25.16 4.12 1.92
CA ASP A 365 -26.28 3.79 2.81
C ASP A 365 -27.40 4.84 2.73
#